data_ac982e465c13fcf83cb2f6497af5f8ae
#
_entry.id   ac982e465c13fcf83cb2f6497af5f8ae
#
_cell.length_a   1.000
_cell.length_b   1.000
_cell.length_c   1.000
_cell.angle_alpha   90.00
_cell.angle_beta   90.00
_cell.angle_gamma   90.00
#
_symmetry.space_group_name_H-M   'P 1'
#
loop_
_entity.id
_entity.type
_entity.pdbx_description
1 polymer ?
#
loop_
_entity_poly.entity_id
_entity_poly.type
_entity_poly.pdbx_seq_one_letter_code
_entity_poly.pdbx_strand_id
1 'polypeptide(L)'
;LGMTTLFFLGILSSNINKELDTSIPQNAPHYFFLGIQENELKLFKKQIREIDYKAKQVVVPMISARIEAINNKNPKELISENNKSFWFVNGERRISWSKTPPFNNPIIEGEWWEKDEKNKLQLSLDYKVASDLKLKIGDSITFNIFGNSVSGVITNFRKVDYRDLNINFAILFNPKYASKIP
;
A
#
# COMPACT_ATOMS: atom_id res chain seq x y z
N LEU A 1 -19.37 -36.14 -28.43
CA LEU A 1 -19.80 -34.86 -27.83
C LEU A 1 -19.79 -34.92 -26.30
N GLY A 2 -20.43 -35.90 -25.62
CA GLY A 2 -20.49 -35.93 -24.15
C GLY A 2 -19.11 -36.09 -23.45
N MET A 3 -18.23 -36.91 -24.03
CA MET A 3 -16.90 -37.17 -23.44
C MET A 3 -15.96 -35.96 -23.53
N THR A 4 -16.03 -35.19 -24.62
CA THR A 4 -15.27 -33.94 -24.78
C THR A 4 -15.73 -32.87 -23.81
N THR A 5 -17.02 -32.77 -23.55
CA THR A 5 -17.59 -31.83 -22.60
C THR A 5 -17.15 -32.12 -21.15
N LEU A 6 -17.17 -33.41 -20.76
CA LEU A 6 -16.72 -33.86 -19.45
C LEU A 6 -15.21 -33.60 -19.24
N PHE A 7 -14.40 -33.85 -20.28
CA PHE A 7 -12.96 -33.57 -20.24
C PHE A 7 -12.65 -32.06 -20.10
N PHE A 8 -13.39 -31.25 -20.85
CA PHE A 8 -13.28 -29.78 -20.76
C PHE A 8 -13.68 -29.27 -19.38
N LEU A 9 -14.80 -29.76 -18.82
CA LEU A 9 -15.22 -29.38 -17.45
C LEU A 9 -14.22 -29.84 -16.39
N GLY A 10 -13.60 -31.02 -16.57
CA GLY A 10 -12.54 -31.48 -15.65
C GLY A 10 -11.30 -30.59 -15.67
N ILE A 11 -10.84 -30.20 -16.85
CA ILE A 11 -9.70 -29.27 -17.00
C ILE A 11 -10.04 -27.90 -16.42
N LEU A 12 -11.24 -27.37 -16.69
CA LEU A 12 -11.69 -26.08 -16.19
C LEU A 12 -11.78 -26.09 -14.66
N SER A 13 -12.38 -27.12 -14.06
CA SER A 13 -12.47 -27.30 -12.62
C SER A 13 -11.09 -27.40 -11.96
N SER A 14 -10.17 -28.17 -12.55
CA SER A 14 -8.81 -28.30 -12.05
C SER A 14 -8.04 -26.98 -12.10
N ASN A 15 -8.19 -26.21 -13.18
CA ASN A 15 -7.55 -24.90 -13.30
C ASN A 15 -8.13 -23.88 -12.32
N ILE A 16 -9.45 -23.87 -12.12
CA ILE A 16 -10.11 -22.99 -11.15
C ILE A 16 -9.65 -23.32 -9.72
N ASN A 17 -9.63 -24.60 -9.35
CA ASN A 17 -9.16 -25.01 -8.03
C ASN A 17 -7.70 -24.62 -7.80
N LYS A 18 -6.84 -24.82 -8.80
CA LYS A 18 -5.43 -24.45 -8.73
C LYS A 18 -5.23 -22.92 -8.61
N GLU A 19 -6.05 -22.14 -9.32
CA GLU A 19 -6.04 -20.68 -9.21
C GLU A 19 -6.54 -20.22 -7.84
N LEU A 20 -7.56 -20.84 -7.29
CA LEU A 20 -8.06 -20.55 -5.93
C LEU A 20 -7.03 -20.88 -4.86
N ASP A 21 -6.38 -22.04 -4.94
CA ASP A 21 -5.33 -22.47 -4.00
C ASP A 21 -4.09 -21.56 -4.04
N THR A 22 -3.77 -21.00 -5.22
CA THR A 22 -2.64 -20.08 -5.40
C THR A 22 -3.00 -18.63 -5.09
N SER A 23 -4.28 -18.25 -5.21
CA SER A 23 -4.74 -16.87 -5.04
C SER A 23 -5.02 -16.50 -3.58
N ILE A 24 -5.29 -17.47 -2.71
CA ILE A 24 -5.49 -17.24 -1.28
C ILE A 24 -4.17 -17.55 -0.56
N PRO A 25 -3.42 -16.54 -0.10
CA PRO A 25 -2.21 -16.79 0.67
C PRO A 25 -2.54 -17.60 1.92
N GLN A 26 -1.78 -18.66 2.18
CA GLN A 26 -1.95 -19.51 3.37
C GLN A 26 -1.89 -18.72 4.70
N ASN A 27 -1.36 -17.51 4.66
CA ASN A 27 -1.25 -16.59 5.79
C ASN A 27 -2.17 -15.37 5.67
N ALA A 28 -3.24 -15.44 4.86
CA ALA A 28 -4.21 -14.35 4.76
C ALA A 28 -4.81 -14.04 6.14
N PRO A 29 -4.92 -12.76 6.52
CA PRO A 29 -5.56 -12.39 7.78
C PRO A 29 -7.02 -12.78 7.78
N HIS A 30 -7.51 -13.38 8.87
CA HIS A 30 -8.92 -13.70 9.04
C HIS A 30 -9.75 -12.45 9.38
N TYR A 31 -9.14 -11.47 10.04
CA TYR A 31 -9.80 -10.25 10.49
C TYR A 31 -8.92 -9.04 10.27
N PHE A 32 -9.55 -7.93 9.89
CA PHE A 32 -8.95 -6.61 9.80
C PHE A 32 -9.66 -5.69 10.79
N PHE A 33 -8.89 -5.02 11.64
CA PHE A 33 -9.36 -4.00 12.55
C PHE A 33 -8.78 -2.66 12.11
N LEU A 34 -9.63 -1.65 11.97
CA LEU A 34 -9.24 -0.33 11.50
C LEU A 34 -9.59 0.73 12.56
N GLY A 35 -8.85 1.83 12.58
CA GLY A 35 -9.16 2.97 13.44
C GLY A 35 -8.77 2.78 14.90
N ILE A 36 -7.91 1.80 15.25
CA ILE A 36 -7.38 1.64 16.59
C ILE A 36 -6.36 2.74 16.83
N GLN A 37 -6.59 3.56 17.86
CA GLN A 37 -5.69 4.62 18.24
C GLN A 37 -4.46 4.07 18.97
N GLU A 38 -3.34 4.80 18.92
CA GLU A 38 -2.07 4.34 19.51
C GLU A 38 -2.18 4.06 21.00
N ASN A 39 -2.92 4.92 21.75
CA ASN A 39 -3.18 4.74 23.18
C ASN A 39 -4.01 3.49 23.52
N GLU A 40 -4.86 3.02 22.60
CA GLU A 40 -5.74 1.84 22.77
C GLU A 40 -5.05 0.54 22.32
N LEU A 41 -4.03 0.65 21.48
CA LEU A 41 -3.39 -0.50 20.83
C LEU A 41 -2.87 -1.54 21.82
N LYS A 42 -2.32 -1.10 22.96
CA LYS A 42 -1.79 -2.01 23.98
C LYS A 42 -2.90 -2.85 24.64
N LEU A 43 -4.02 -2.20 24.95
CA LEU A 43 -5.19 -2.87 25.55
C LEU A 43 -5.84 -3.83 24.54
N PHE A 44 -6.01 -3.37 23.31
CA PHE A 44 -6.55 -4.19 22.22
C PHE A 44 -5.72 -5.46 21.98
N LYS A 45 -4.40 -5.33 21.88
CA LYS A 45 -3.51 -6.50 21.75
C LYS A 45 -3.62 -7.50 22.89
N LYS A 46 -3.81 -6.99 24.11
CA LYS A 46 -4.01 -7.85 25.29
C LYS A 46 -5.31 -8.62 25.17
N GLN A 47 -6.41 -7.96 24.86
CA GLN A 47 -7.74 -8.60 24.70
C GLN A 47 -7.74 -9.68 23.61
N ILE A 48 -7.12 -9.43 22.47
CA ILE A 48 -6.99 -10.48 21.44
C ILE A 48 -6.22 -11.69 21.94
N ARG A 49 -5.13 -11.51 22.70
CA ARG A 49 -4.36 -12.63 23.27
C ARG A 49 -5.12 -13.40 24.34
N GLU A 50 -6.01 -12.75 25.06
CA GLU A 50 -6.89 -13.40 26.05
C GLU A 50 -7.94 -14.30 25.37
N ILE A 51 -8.41 -13.90 24.18
CA ILE A 51 -9.38 -14.68 23.38
C ILE A 51 -8.64 -15.82 22.64
N ASP A 52 -7.52 -15.51 21.99
CA ASP A 52 -6.70 -16.49 21.29
C ASP A 52 -5.21 -16.16 21.46
N TYR A 53 -4.55 -16.94 22.32
CA TYR A 53 -3.11 -16.77 22.61
C TYR A 53 -2.19 -17.08 21.43
N LYS A 54 -2.69 -17.83 20.42
CA LYS A 54 -1.98 -18.16 19.17
C LYS A 54 -2.18 -17.15 18.06
N ALA A 55 -3.08 -16.18 18.22
CA ALA A 55 -3.37 -15.22 17.20
C ALA A 55 -2.13 -14.41 16.81
N LYS A 56 -1.74 -14.50 15.53
CA LYS A 56 -0.70 -13.65 14.95
C LYS A 56 -1.29 -12.27 14.71
N GLN A 57 -0.65 -11.24 15.23
CA GLN A 57 -1.11 -9.85 15.09
C GLN A 57 -0.08 -9.06 14.29
N VAL A 58 -0.51 -8.44 13.21
CA VAL A 58 0.28 -7.50 12.41
C VAL A 58 -0.34 -6.12 12.60
N VAL A 59 0.47 -5.15 13.03
CA VAL A 59 0.04 -3.77 13.24
C VAL A 59 0.72 -2.90 12.19
N VAL A 60 -0.10 -2.16 11.46
CA VAL A 60 0.37 -1.27 10.41
C VAL A 60 -0.15 0.12 10.71
N PRO A 61 0.73 1.11 10.95
CA PRO A 61 0.30 2.48 11.17
C PRO A 61 -0.21 3.07 9.85
N MET A 62 -1.22 3.93 9.92
CA MET A 62 -1.72 4.63 8.75
C MET A 62 -2.30 6.00 9.09
N ILE A 63 -2.20 6.92 8.14
CA ILE A 63 -2.85 8.22 8.16
C ILE A 63 -3.61 8.46 6.86
N SER A 64 -4.60 9.34 6.90
CA SER A 64 -5.28 9.86 5.71
C SER A 64 -4.60 11.14 5.26
N ALA A 65 -4.36 11.26 3.97
CA ALA A 65 -3.80 12.46 3.35
C ALA A 65 -4.42 12.71 1.99
N ARG A 66 -4.51 13.97 1.59
CA ARG A 66 -4.91 14.37 0.23
C ARG A 66 -3.68 14.86 -0.51
N ILE A 67 -3.52 14.44 -1.77
CA ILE A 67 -2.47 14.97 -2.63
C ILE A 67 -2.89 16.37 -3.10
N GLU A 68 -2.10 17.38 -2.76
CA GLU A 68 -2.33 18.78 -3.14
C GLU A 68 -1.59 19.15 -4.42
N ALA A 69 -0.34 18.69 -4.57
CA ALA A 69 0.46 18.97 -5.76
C ALA A 69 1.42 17.81 -6.08
N ILE A 70 1.76 17.69 -7.35
CA ILE A 70 2.84 16.85 -7.87
C ILE A 70 3.74 17.76 -8.72
N ASN A 71 5.01 17.90 -8.34
CA ASN A 71 5.94 18.84 -8.98
C ASN A 71 5.36 20.26 -9.08
N ASN A 72 4.67 20.71 -8.03
CA ASN A 72 3.98 22.02 -7.94
C ASN A 72 2.85 22.19 -8.97
N LYS A 73 2.34 21.12 -9.57
CA LYS A 73 1.19 21.13 -10.49
C LYS A 73 -0.04 20.52 -9.84
N ASN A 74 -1.22 20.92 -10.31
CA ASN A 74 -2.46 20.28 -9.88
C ASN A 74 -2.47 18.80 -10.28
N PRO A 75 -2.61 17.86 -9.35
CA PRO A 75 -2.54 16.43 -9.66
C PRO A 75 -3.58 15.95 -10.66
N LYS A 76 -4.77 16.57 -10.67
CA LYS A 76 -5.87 16.19 -11.58
C LYS A 76 -5.62 16.56 -13.04
N GLU A 77 -4.69 17.47 -13.30
CA GLU A 77 -4.30 17.86 -14.66
C GLU A 77 -3.26 16.89 -15.27
N LEU A 78 -2.64 16.06 -14.43
CA LEU A 78 -1.60 15.13 -14.86
C LEU A 78 -2.16 13.81 -15.42
N ILE A 79 -3.42 13.51 -15.14
CA ILE A 79 -4.03 12.23 -15.49
C ILE A 79 -5.50 12.40 -15.85
N SER A 80 -5.94 11.74 -16.92
CA SER A 80 -7.35 11.74 -17.34
C SER A 80 -8.23 11.01 -16.33
N GLU A 81 -9.45 11.47 -16.13
CA GLU A 81 -10.47 10.83 -15.28
C GLU A 81 -10.79 9.39 -15.70
N ASN A 82 -10.64 9.07 -16.98
CA ASN A 82 -10.84 7.72 -17.51
C ASN A 82 -9.65 6.77 -17.24
N ASN A 83 -8.53 7.27 -16.73
CA ASN A 83 -7.38 6.43 -16.41
C ASN A 83 -7.64 5.63 -15.12
N LYS A 84 -7.22 4.37 -15.13
CA LYS A 84 -7.39 3.46 -13.98
C LYS A 84 -6.70 3.95 -12.69
N SER A 85 -5.68 4.80 -12.80
CA SER A 85 -4.95 5.39 -11.66
C SER A 85 -5.48 6.77 -11.26
N PHE A 86 -6.57 7.29 -11.86
CA PHE A 86 -7.17 8.58 -11.47
C PHE A 86 -7.56 8.62 -9.98
N TRP A 87 -7.96 7.47 -9.43
CA TRP A 87 -8.26 7.33 -8.00
C TRP A 87 -7.12 7.84 -7.12
N PHE A 88 -5.87 7.73 -7.56
CA PHE A 88 -4.70 8.11 -6.78
C PHE A 88 -4.69 9.62 -6.47
N VAL A 89 -5.08 10.44 -7.42
CA VAL A 89 -5.11 11.91 -7.29
C VAL A 89 -6.47 12.45 -6.83
N ASN A 90 -7.51 11.62 -6.86
CA ASN A 90 -8.88 12.04 -6.55
C ASN A 90 -9.30 11.59 -5.15
N GLY A 91 -9.35 12.53 -4.20
CA GLY A 91 -9.77 12.30 -2.82
C GLY A 91 -8.61 11.96 -1.87
N GLU A 92 -8.95 11.39 -0.72
CA GLU A 92 -7.97 11.04 0.30
C GLU A 92 -7.30 9.70 0.02
N ARG A 93 -6.04 9.62 0.39
CA ARG A 93 -5.22 8.40 0.32
C ARG A 93 -4.81 7.97 1.72
N ARG A 94 -4.86 6.67 1.95
CA ARG A 94 -4.24 6.09 3.13
C ARG A 94 -2.76 5.90 2.85
N ILE A 95 -1.95 6.41 3.75
CA ILE A 95 -0.49 6.39 3.69
C ILE A 95 0.01 5.68 4.94
N SER A 96 1.03 4.89 4.78
CA SER A 96 1.70 4.19 5.87
C SER A 96 3.20 4.52 5.86
N TRP A 97 3.94 3.98 6.82
CA TRP A 97 5.40 4.06 6.86
C TRP A 97 6.02 2.74 7.30
N SER A 98 7.21 2.46 6.80
CA SER A 98 7.92 1.23 7.12
C SER A 98 9.43 1.44 7.12
N LYS A 99 10.14 0.77 8.03
CA LYS A 99 11.61 0.78 8.08
C LYS A 99 12.23 -0.07 6.97
N THR A 100 11.54 -1.12 6.57
CA THR A 100 11.99 -2.09 5.58
C THR A 100 10.97 -2.21 4.45
N PRO A 101 11.38 -2.58 3.24
CA PRO A 101 10.43 -2.88 2.17
C PRO A 101 9.43 -3.95 2.64
N PRO A 102 8.13 -3.80 2.33
CA PRO A 102 7.16 -4.86 2.59
C PRO A 102 7.51 -6.12 1.81
N PHE A 103 7.28 -7.29 2.41
CA PHE A 103 7.75 -8.59 1.90
C PHE A 103 7.35 -8.86 0.44
N ASN A 104 6.10 -8.56 0.07
CA ASN A 104 5.58 -8.85 -1.28
C ASN A 104 5.61 -7.63 -2.21
N ASN A 105 6.39 -6.62 -1.91
CA ASN A 105 6.46 -5.38 -2.69
C ASN A 105 7.90 -5.12 -3.15
N PRO A 106 8.42 -5.87 -4.13
CA PRO A 106 9.80 -5.69 -4.60
C PRO A 106 9.99 -4.29 -5.18
N ILE A 107 11.16 -3.72 -4.93
CA ILE A 107 11.60 -2.46 -5.52
C ILE A 107 11.89 -2.70 -7.00
N ILE A 108 11.31 -1.89 -7.88
CA ILE A 108 11.47 -1.96 -9.33
C ILE A 108 12.51 -0.96 -9.82
N GLU A 109 12.54 0.21 -9.16
CA GLU A 109 13.43 1.31 -9.53
C GLU A 109 13.78 2.14 -8.30
N GLY A 110 15.01 2.68 -8.24
CA GLY A 110 15.51 3.45 -7.12
C GLY A 110 15.94 2.58 -5.94
N GLU A 111 16.17 3.20 -4.80
CA GLU A 111 16.65 2.55 -3.59
C GLU A 111 15.72 2.83 -2.40
N TRP A 112 15.66 1.85 -1.48
CA TRP A 112 14.97 2.06 -0.22
C TRP A 112 15.73 3.08 0.61
N TRP A 113 15.00 3.88 1.41
CA TRP A 113 15.64 4.93 2.24
C TRP A 113 16.67 4.37 3.21
N GLU A 114 17.79 5.06 3.31
CA GLU A 114 18.82 4.78 4.29
C GLU A 114 18.45 5.29 5.69
N LYS A 115 19.11 4.71 6.71
CA LYS A 115 18.83 5.01 8.13
C LYS A 115 19.06 6.47 8.51
N ASP A 116 19.88 7.22 7.77
CA ASP A 116 20.45 8.51 8.20
C ASP A 116 20.07 9.73 7.37
N GLU A 117 19.21 9.63 6.36
CA GLU A 117 18.80 10.85 5.65
C GLU A 117 17.96 11.77 6.55
N LYS A 118 18.64 12.80 7.01
CA LYS A 118 18.15 13.78 7.97
C LYS A 118 17.15 14.73 7.29
N ASN A 119 15.93 14.76 7.83
CA ASN A 119 14.95 15.84 7.62
C ASN A 119 14.25 15.95 6.25
N LYS A 120 14.32 14.94 5.39
CA LYS A 120 13.51 14.94 4.16
C LYS A 120 12.48 13.81 4.21
N LEU A 121 11.23 14.12 3.84
CA LEU A 121 10.23 13.11 3.62
C LEU A 121 10.55 12.38 2.32
N GLN A 122 10.84 11.07 2.45
CA GLN A 122 11.09 10.18 1.32
C GLN A 122 9.87 9.33 1.07
N LEU A 123 9.56 9.13 -0.21
CA LEU A 123 8.38 8.43 -0.67
C LEU A 123 8.76 7.18 -1.44
N SER A 124 8.12 6.08 -1.09
CA SER A 124 8.08 4.87 -1.91
C SER A 124 6.70 4.75 -2.54
N LEU A 125 6.63 4.65 -3.85
CA LEU A 125 5.39 4.72 -4.60
C LEU A 125 5.11 3.41 -5.37
N ASP A 126 3.83 3.10 -5.59
CA ASP A 126 3.44 2.02 -6.50
C ASP A 126 3.89 2.34 -7.93
N TYR A 127 4.66 1.44 -8.53
CA TYR A 127 5.20 1.58 -9.88
C TYR A 127 4.11 1.79 -10.94
N LYS A 128 2.96 1.13 -10.80
CA LYS A 128 1.86 1.28 -11.76
C LYS A 128 1.29 2.69 -11.74
N VAL A 129 1.06 3.23 -10.55
CA VAL A 129 0.61 4.62 -10.37
C VAL A 129 1.66 5.59 -10.91
N ALA A 130 2.95 5.36 -10.61
CA ALA A 130 4.04 6.19 -11.10
C ALA A 130 4.11 6.20 -12.62
N SER A 131 3.98 5.02 -13.25
CA SER A 131 3.97 4.88 -14.71
C SER A 131 2.80 5.61 -15.36
N ASP A 132 1.58 5.47 -14.83
CA ASP A 132 0.38 6.12 -15.35
C ASP A 132 0.46 7.65 -15.26
N LEU A 133 1.07 8.17 -14.19
CA LEU A 133 1.30 9.60 -13.95
C LEU A 133 2.62 10.12 -14.55
N LYS A 134 3.42 9.25 -15.17
CA LYS A 134 4.75 9.56 -15.74
C LYS A 134 5.72 10.17 -14.72
N LEU A 135 5.64 9.74 -13.48
CA LEU A 135 6.50 10.18 -12.39
C LEU A 135 7.89 9.54 -12.47
N LYS A 136 8.90 10.25 -11.97
CA LYS A 136 10.30 9.82 -11.93
C LYS A 136 10.83 9.88 -10.49
N ILE A 137 11.90 9.14 -10.25
CA ILE A 137 12.69 9.29 -9.03
C ILE A 137 13.18 10.74 -8.94
N GLY A 138 13.04 11.35 -7.76
CA GLY A 138 13.35 12.76 -7.53
C GLY A 138 12.16 13.70 -7.67
N ASP A 139 11.04 13.27 -8.26
CA ASP A 139 9.81 14.05 -8.28
C ASP A 139 9.26 14.27 -6.88
N SER A 140 8.55 15.38 -6.69
CA SER A 140 7.96 15.76 -5.39
C SER A 140 6.45 15.60 -5.38
N ILE A 141 5.92 15.11 -4.25
CA ILE A 141 4.48 15.09 -3.98
C ILE A 141 4.22 15.87 -2.70
N THR A 142 3.29 16.81 -2.75
CA THR A 142 2.81 17.57 -1.61
C THR A 142 1.47 17.01 -1.15
N PHE A 143 1.37 16.73 0.13
CA PHE A 143 0.20 16.18 0.79
C PHE A 143 -0.39 17.18 1.77
N ASN A 144 -1.70 17.21 1.87
CA ASN A 144 -2.40 17.77 3.02
C ASN A 144 -2.65 16.66 4.05
N ILE A 145 -2.10 16.85 5.23
CA ILE A 145 -2.27 15.94 6.36
C ILE A 145 -2.77 16.75 7.54
N PHE A 146 -4.01 16.51 7.94
CA PHE A 146 -4.65 17.27 9.04
C PHE A 146 -4.57 18.80 8.88
N GLY A 147 -4.68 19.32 7.65
CA GLY A 147 -4.59 20.75 7.36
C GLY A 147 -3.18 21.28 7.15
N ASN A 148 -2.15 20.47 7.33
CA ASN A 148 -0.76 20.86 7.10
C ASN A 148 -0.25 20.35 5.76
N SER A 149 0.40 21.21 4.98
CA SER A 149 1.05 20.81 3.72
C SER A 149 2.43 20.23 3.99
N VAL A 150 2.64 19.00 3.56
CA VAL A 150 3.88 18.24 3.72
C VAL A 150 4.37 17.76 2.38
N SER A 151 5.60 18.11 1.98
CA SER A 151 6.20 17.69 0.71
C SER A 151 7.23 16.60 0.92
N GLY A 152 7.16 15.57 0.07
CA GLY A 152 8.10 14.46 0.04
C GLY A 152 8.67 14.23 -1.36
N VAL A 153 9.84 13.58 -1.42
CA VAL A 153 10.54 13.26 -2.68
C VAL A 153 10.47 11.75 -2.92
N ILE A 154 10.16 11.36 -4.13
CA ILE A 154 10.11 9.96 -4.55
C ILE A 154 11.52 9.41 -4.63
N THR A 155 11.82 8.36 -3.86
CA THR A 155 13.13 7.70 -3.85
C THR A 155 13.12 6.33 -4.50
N ASN A 156 11.96 5.68 -4.55
CA ASN A 156 11.83 4.38 -5.20
C ASN A 156 10.41 4.08 -5.66
N PHE A 157 10.30 3.15 -6.60
CA PHE A 157 9.06 2.55 -7.04
C PHE A 157 9.03 1.07 -6.66
N ARG A 158 7.88 0.61 -6.15
CA ARG A 158 7.62 -0.79 -5.78
C ARG A 158 6.52 -1.39 -6.65
N LYS A 159 6.59 -2.67 -6.88
CA LYS A 159 5.45 -3.42 -7.40
C LYS A 159 4.53 -3.76 -6.22
N VAL A 160 3.31 -3.23 -6.23
CA VAL A 160 2.29 -3.53 -5.21
C VAL A 160 1.29 -4.52 -5.79
N ASP A 161 1.12 -5.68 -5.13
CA ASP A 161 0.07 -6.63 -5.48
C ASP A 161 -1.10 -6.49 -4.51
N TYR A 162 -2.19 -5.90 -4.97
CA TYR A 162 -3.39 -5.71 -4.15
C TYR A 162 -4.26 -6.96 -4.03
N ARG A 163 -3.89 -8.06 -4.67
CA ARG A 163 -4.65 -9.32 -4.65
C ARG A 163 -4.21 -10.25 -3.53
N ASP A 164 -3.10 -9.98 -2.89
CA ASP A 164 -2.50 -10.85 -1.87
C ASP A 164 -3.19 -10.81 -0.50
N LEU A 165 -4.32 -10.10 -0.39
CA LEU A 165 -5.10 -9.90 0.84
C LEU A 165 -4.31 -9.30 2.02
N ASN A 166 -3.11 -8.80 1.79
CA ASN A 166 -2.34 -8.07 2.79
C ASN A 166 -2.74 -6.59 2.83
N ILE A 167 -2.34 -5.91 3.90
CA ILE A 167 -2.53 -4.45 3.99
C ILE A 167 -1.48 -3.79 3.11
N ASN A 168 -1.89 -3.35 1.93
CA ASN A 168 -1.04 -2.71 0.94
C ASN A 168 -1.35 -1.22 0.80
N PHE A 169 -0.31 -0.42 0.59
CA PHE A 169 -0.41 1.02 0.39
C PHE A 169 0.30 1.42 -0.90
N ALA A 170 -0.34 2.29 -1.68
CA ALA A 170 0.31 2.86 -2.87
C ALA A 170 1.48 3.77 -2.49
N ILE A 171 1.42 4.39 -1.32
CA ILE A 171 2.42 5.33 -0.82
C ILE A 171 2.93 4.86 0.54
N LEU A 172 4.25 4.81 0.70
CA LEU A 172 4.91 4.66 2.00
C LEU A 172 5.84 5.83 2.25
N PHE A 173 5.89 6.25 3.50
CA PHE A 173 6.80 7.26 4.02
C PHE A 173 7.99 6.63 4.74
N ASN A 174 9.11 7.33 4.79
CA ASN A 174 10.19 6.96 5.68
C ASN A 174 9.78 7.24 7.15
N PRO A 175 10.00 6.29 8.08
CA PRO A 175 9.46 6.36 9.45
C PRO A 175 9.95 7.57 10.25
N LYS A 176 11.20 7.98 10.02
CA LYS A 176 11.83 9.06 10.77
C LYS A 176 11.10 10.40 10.60
N TYR A 177 10.52 10.61 9.42
CA TYR A 177 9.73 11.80 9.16
C TYR A 177 8.27 11.62 9.58
N ALA A 178 7.71 10.43 9.34
CA ALA A 178 6.32 10.12 9.68
C ALA A 178 6.03 10.28 11.18
N SER A 179 7.00 9.99 12.05
CA SER A 179 6.88 10.20 13.50
C SER A 179 6.80 11.68 13.94
N LYS A 180 7.02 12.62 13.02
CA LYS A 180 6.92 14.07 13.27
C LYS A 180 5.63 14.67 12.72
N ILE A 181 4.84 13.89 12.02
CA ILE A 181 3.52 14.31 11.52
C ILE A 181 2.58 14.31 12.72
N PRO A 182 1.85 15.42 12.97
CA PRO A 182 0.97 15.56 14.12
C PRO A 182 -0.18 14.56 14.14
#